data_efd23c62ae3c6cd0400debff3a151089
#
_entry.id   efd23c62ae3c6cd0400debff3a151089
#
_cell.length_a   1.000
_cell.length_b   1.000
_cell.length_c   1.000
_cell.angle_alpha   90.00
_cell.angle_beta   90.00
_cell.angle_gamma   90.00
#
_symmetry.space_group_name_H-M   'P 1'
#
loop_
_entity.id
_entity.type
_entity.pdbx_description
1 polymer ?
#
loop_
_entity_poly.entity_id
_entity_poly.type
_entity_poly.pdbx_seq_one_letter_code
_entity_poly.pdbx_strand_id
1 'polypeptide(L)'
;AVASDTHINSTVALCPPRVNLDDGGTYNSTPAQRWLWSSWLESWRKVGNIPADRKVLILDGDVGELDTKRRSNQLVTPNEATVLSMIGEVLEPALSVVQDVYIVRGTQAHVGKSSWLEEAVAADIDGVKRDEKRGTASWWHIQGMIEGIRVDIAHHASMGGQPWSKYSAVTNSAARMTWQYAIEKGIQPPDLAIRAHNHQKGDSGDNLPVRMIYLPCWSLITEYGYRTGRENSRPDIGMLLVMIDGDRFEPEFLIYRPTSERRVWSVSL
;
A
#
# COMPACT_ATOMS: atom_id res chain seq x y z
N ALA A 1 -10.21 4.09 4.08
CA ALA A 1 -8.82 4.42 3.72
C ALA A 1 -8.13 3.17 3.19
N VAL A 2 -7.32 3.33 2.16
CA VAL A 2 -6.54 2.24 1.57
C VAL A 2 -5.07 2.66 1.51
N ALA A 3 -4.22 1.91 2.20
CA ALA A 3 -2.77 2.09 2.19
C ALA A 3 -2.10 0.84 1.65
N SER A 4 -0.93 0.97 1.04
CA SER A 4 -0.20 -0.13 0.44
C SER A 4 1.30 0.10 0.47
N ASP A 5 2.07 -0.96 0.25
CA ASP A 5 3.52 -0.88 0.04
C ASP A 5 4.20 -0.06 1.13
N THR A 6 3.87 -0.35 2.40
CA THR A 6 4.46 0.33 3.56
C THR A 6 5.89 -0.10 3.80
N HIS A 7 6.28 -1.30 3.36
CA HIS A 7 7.63 -1.87 3.44
C HIS A 7 8.32 -1.60 4.78
N ILE A 8 7.55 -1.69 5.87
CA ILE A 8 8.09 -1.49 7.23
C ILE A 8 9.27 -2.46 7.46
N ASN A 9 10.32 -1.99 8.06
CA ASN A 9 11.63 -2.62 8.18
C ASN A 9 12.63 -2.25 7.06
N SER A 10 12.20 -1.65 5.94
CA SER A 10 13.17 -1.07 5.02
C SER A 10 13.71 0.25 5.55
N THR A 11 15.03 0.49 5.39
CA THR A 11 15.68 1.75 5.81
C THR A 11 15.27 2.97 5.01
N VAL A 12 14.50 2.77 3.93
CA VAL A 12 13.98 3.83 3.04
C VAL A 12 12.45 3.88 3.01
N ALA A 13 11.79 3.17 3.92
CA ALA A 13 10.34 3.11 4.00
C ALA A 13 9.82 3.52 5.38
N LEU A 14 8.52 3.35 5.60
CA LEU A 14 7.85 3.74 6.82
C LEU A 14 8.46 3.01 8.04
N CYS A 15 8.78 3.77 9.07
CA CYS A 15 9.45 3.25 10.26
C CYS A 15 9.08 4.09 11.48
N PRO A 16 8.88 3.49 12.66
CA PRO A 16 8.77 4.23 13.91
C PRO A 16 10.00 5.09 14.16
N PRO A 17 9.89 6.18 14.94
CA PRO A 17 11.03 7.06 15.23
C PRO A 17 12.20 6.34 15.88
N ARG A 18 11.90 5.32 16.70
CA ARG A 18 12.87 4.52 17.44
C ARG A 18 12.43 3.06 17.48
N VAL A 19 13.34 2.13 17.22
CA VAL A 19 13.10 0.70 17.27
C VAL A 19 14.07 0.05 18.25
N ASN A 20 13.57 -0.73 19.19
CA ASN A 20 14.40 -1.55 20.07
C ASN A 20 14.76 -2.85 19.33
N LEU A 21 16.04 -3.13 19.22
CA LEU A 21 16.57 -4.31 18.54
C LEU A 21 16.70 -5.49 19.53
N ASP A 22 16.70 -6.70 19.01
CA ASP A 22 16.78 -7.94 19.77
C ASP A 22 18.14 -8.16 20.46
N ASP A 23 19.19 -7.48 20.01
CA ASP A 23 20.51 -7.46 20.64
C ASP A 23 20.62 -6.47 21.82
N GLY A 24 19.53 -5.79 22.17
CA GLY A 24 19.49 -4.73 23.18
C GLY A 24 19.91 -3.35 22.65
N GLY A 25 20.27 -3.26 21.38
CA GLY A 25 20.54 -2.00 20.69
C GLY A 25 19.27 -1.21 20.33
N THR A 26 19.48 -0.05 19.76
CA THR A 26 18.39 0.83 19.31
C THR A 26 18.70 1.34 17.93
N TYR A 27 17.74 1.20 17.02
CA TYR A 27 17.75 1.87 15.74
C TYR A 27 16.96 3.19 15.83
N ASN A 28 17.56 4.30 15.40
CA ASN A 28 16.88 5.58 15.26
C ASN A 28 16.59 5.83 13.79
N SER A 29 15.34 6.12 13.47
CA SER A 29 14.91 6.35 12.09
C SER A 29 15.69 7.50 11.42
N THR A 30 15.97 7.35 10.13
CA THR A 30 16.63 8.35 9.31
C THR A 30 15.76 9.61 9.15
N PRO A 31 16.31 10.78 8.72
CA PRO A 31 15.49 11.95 8.42
C PRO A 31 14.37 11.66 7.40
N ALA A 32 14.65 10.83 6.40
CA ALA A 32 13.67 10.42 5.40
C ALA A 32 12.53 9.58 6.01
N GLN A 33 12.86 8.63 6.86
CA GLN A 33 11.87 7.82 7.58
C GLN A 33 11.04 8.67 8.56
N ARG A 34 11.65 9.64 9.26
CA ARG A 34 10.90 10.57 10.12
C ARG A 34 9.92 11.44 9.33
N TRP A 35 10.28 11.83 8.11
CA TRP A 35 9.35 12.53 7.22
C TRP A 35 8.18 11.62 6.79
N LEU A 36 8.44 10.39 6.41
CA LEU A 36 7.39 9.39 6.12
C LEU A 36 6.48 9.18 7.33
N TRP A 37 7.06 9.01 8.51
CA TRP A 37 6.32 8.85 9.75
C TRP A 37 5.40 10.03 10.05
N SER A 38 5.92 11.26 9.94
CA SER A 38 5.12 12.47 10.15
C SER A 38 3.97 12.59 9.15
N SER A 39 4.22 12.22 7.88
CA SER A 39 3.19 12.20 6.84
C SER A 39 2.13 11.13 7.09
N TRP A 40 2.54 9.97 7.62
CA TRP A 40 1.64 8.88 8.04
C TRP A 40 0.72 9.33 9.17
N LEU A 41 1.27 9.90 10.22
CA LEU A 41 0.48 10.45 11.34
C LEU A 41 -0.49 11.54 10.89
N GLU A 42 -0.06 12.44 10.00
CA GLU A 42 -0.92 13.46 9.43
C GLU A 42 -2.09 12.85 8.64
N SER A 43 -1.83 11.78 7.87
CA SER A 43 -2.88 11.08 7.12
C SER A 43 -3.95 10.54 8.06
N TRP A 44 -3.56 9.85 9.13
CA TRP A 44 -4.52 9.27 10.07
C TRP A 44 -5.25 10.32 10.90
N ARG A 45 -4.59 11.43 11.21
CA ARG A 45 -5.27 12.59 11.80
C ARG A 45 -6.36 13.15 10.86
N LYS A 46 -6.09 13.24 9.57
CA LYS A 46 -7.09 13.66 8.55
C LYS A 46 -8.24 12.65 8.50
N VAL A 47 -7.95 11.35 8.40
CA VAL A 47 -8.97 10.29 8.40
C VAL A 47 -9.82 10.35 9.69
N GLY A 48 -9.19 10.56 10.84
CA GLY A 48 -9.89 10.69 12.12
C GLY A 48 -10.93 11.83 12.12
N ASN A 49 -10.62 12.93 11.44
CA ASN A 49 -11.48 14.12 11.37
C ASN A 49 -12.59 14.05 10.29
N ILE A 50 -12.56 13.07 9.40
CA ILE A 50 -13.63 12.89 8.41
C ILE A 50 -14.88 12.40 9.13
N PRO A 51 -16.03 13.08 9.01
CA PRO A 51 -17.29 12.56 9.53
C PRO A 51 -17.73 11.35 8.71
N ALA A 52 -17.83 10.19 9.35
CA ALA A 52 -18.33 8.96 8.75
C ALA A 52 -18.85 8.04 9.84
N ASP A 53 -19.94 7.32 9.56
CA ASP A 53 -20.53 6.36 10.49
C ASP A 53 -19.60 5.17 10.73
N ARG A 54 -18.83 4.81 9.72
CA ARG A 54 -17.85 3.71 9.78
C ARG A 54 -16.60 4.05 8.99
N LYS A 55 -15.45 3.76 9.58
CA LYS A 55 -14.13 3.90 8.94
C LYS A 55 -13.49 2.55 8.83
N VAL A 56 -12.97 2.26 7.65
CA VAL A 56 -12.34 0.98 7.30
C VAL A 56 -10.91 1.23 6.83
N LEU A 57 -9.97 0.42 7.30
CA LEU A 57 -8.63 0.34 6.76
C LEU A 57 -8.51 -0.89 5.86
N ILE A 58 -7.98 -0.69 4.66
CA ILE A 58 -7.51 -1.77 3.79
C ILE A 58 -6.01 -1.59 3.61
N LEU A 59 -5.23 -2.58 4.04
CA LEU A 59 -3.79 -2.67 3.75
C LEU A 59 -3.62 -3.57 2.54
N ASP A 60 -3.24 -3.00 1.39
CA ASP A 60 -3.17 -3.72 0.12
C ASP A 60 -1.75 -4.20 -0.18
N GLY A 61 -1.25 -5.08 0.67
CA GLY A 61 -0.02 -5.84 0.49
C GLY A 61 1.29 -5.08 0.74
N ASP A 62 2.38 -5.86 0.76
CA ASP A 62 3.75 -5.42 0.99
C ASP A 62 3.89 -4.54 2.25
N VAL A 63 3.27 -5.04 3.34
CA VAL A 63 3.18 -4.33 4.62
C VAL A 63 4.54 -4.19 5.30
N GLY A 64 5.44 -5.13 5.08
CA GLY A 64 6.78 -5.13 5.64
C GLY A 64 7.83 -5.67 4.68
N GLU A 65 9.08 -5.65 5.15
CA GLU A 65 10.23 -6.15 4.42
C GLU A 65 10.96 -7.18 5.26
N LEU A 66 10.98 -8.45 4.83
CA LEU A 66 11.70 -9.53 5.48
C LEU A 66 13.04 -9.82 4.77
N ASP A 67 13.98 -10.40 5.51
CA ASP A 67 15.22 -10.94 4.91
C ASP A 67 14.91 -12.22 4.13
N THR A 68 14.44 -12.03 2.91
CA THR A 68 14.18 -13.10 1.96
C THR A 68 15.43 -13.48 1.18
N LYS A 69 15.33 -14.46 0.29
CA LYS A 69 16.45 -14.87 -0.59
C LYS A 69 17.05 -13.74 -1.45
N ARG A 70 16.37 -12.61 -1.56
CA ARG A 70 16.89 -11.41 -2.26
C ARG A 70 17.95 -10.65 -1.47
N ARG A 71 18.09 -10.91 -0.16
CA ARG A 71 19.10 -10.33 0.73
C ARG A 71 19.23 -8.82 0.54
N SER A 72 18.17 -8.08 0.88
CA SER A 72 18.25 -6.62 0.85
C SER A 72 19.25 -6.14 1.89
N ASN A 73 20.16 -5.24 1.51
CA ASN A 73 21.03 -4.54 2.45
C ASN A 73 20.34 -3.36 3.13
N GLN A 74 19.08 -3.10 2.81
CA GLN A 74 18.30 -1.96 3.29
C GLN A 74 17.28 -2.38 4.35
N LEU A 75 17.65 -3.27 5.27
CA LEU A 75 16.82 -3.69 6.40
C LEU A 75 17.26 -3.01 7.69
N VAL A 76 16.30 -2.69 8.55
CA VAL A 76 16.54 -2.23 9.93
C VAL A 76 17.00 -3.40 10.78
N THR A 77 16.36 -4.56 10.64
CA THR A 77 16.68 -5.79 11.37
C THR A 77 16.29 -7.03 10.57
N PRO A 78 17.04 -8.15 10.72
CA PRO A 78 16.60 -9.45 10.20
C PRO A 78 15.61 -10.17 11.14
N ASN A 79 15.39 -9.68 12.36
CA ASN A 79 14.56 -10.34 13.38
C ASN A 79 13.07 -10.12 13.09
N GLU A 80 12.36 -11.19 12.75
CA GLU A 80 10.94 -11.14 12.37
C GLU A 80 10.03 -10.68 13.52
N ALA A 81 10.36 -11.00 14.78
CA ALA A 81 9.57 -10.53 15.93
C ALA A 81 9.69 -9.01 16.10
N THR A 82 10.89 -8.46 15.90
CA THR A 82 11.09 -7.00 15.88
C THR A 82 10.33 -6.35 14.72
N VAL A 83 10.30 -6.99 13.54
CA VAL A 83 9.51 -6.49 12.39
C VAL A 83 8.01 -6.45 12.72
N LEU A 84 7.47 -7.50 13.34
CA LEU A 84 6.06 -7.52 13.78
C LEU A 84 5.77 -6.40 14.78
N SER A 85 6.66 -6.18 15.76
CA SER A 85 6.53 -5.08 16.72
C SER A 85 6.55 -3.71 16.05
N MET A 86 7.44 -3.50 15.07
CA MET A 86 7.47 -2.26 14.25
C MET A 86 6.16 -2.05 13.49
N ILE A 87 5.60 -3.10 12.91
CA ILE A 87 4.33 -3.04 12.18
C ILE A 87 3.20 -2.66 13.14
N GLY A 88 3.13 -3.27 14.31
CA GLY A 88 2.15 -2.93 15.34
C GLY A 88 2.19 -1.44 15.71
N GLU A 89 3.39 -0.90 15.98
CA GLU A 89 3.58 0.52 16.31
C GLU A 89 3.17 1.44 15.15
N VAL A 90 3.50 1.08 13.91
CA VAL A 90 3.12 1.85 12.73
C VAL A 90 1.62 1.86 12.52
N LEU A 91 0.94 0.77 12.79
CA LEU A 91 -0.51 0.65 12.58
C LEU A 91 -1.34 1.26 13.70
N GLU A 92 -0.80 1.46 14.90
CA GLU A 92 -1.53 2.01 16.07
C GLU A 92 -2.33 3.29 15.75
N PRO A 93 -1.77 4.33 15.07
CA PRO A 93 -2.53 5.53 14.72
C PRO A 93 -3.72 5.24 13.79
N ALA A 94 -3.60 4.25 12.92
CA ALA A 94 -4.69 3.82 12.04
C ALA A 94 -5.78 3.08 12.84
N LEU A 95 -5.37 2.11 13.64
CA LEU A 95 -6.26 1.26 14.44
C LEU A 95 -7.06 2.07 15.47
N SER A 96 -6.52 3.20 15.93
CA SER A 96 -7.23 4.10 16.87
C SER A 96 -8.44 4.83 16.25
N VAL A 97 -8.55 4.88 14.91
CA VAL A 97 -9.58 5.66 14.22
C VAL A 97 -10.51 4.83 13.32
N VAL A 98 -10.17 3.55 13.07
CA VAL A 98 -10.98 2.66 12.22
C VAL A 98 -11.69 1.59 13.04
N GLN A 99 -12.77 1.06 12.51
CA GLN A 99 -13.55 -0.02 13.14
C GLN A 99 -13.27 -1.39 12.52
N ASP A 100 -12.91 -1.41 11.25
CA ASP A 100 -12.62 -2.66 10.53
C ASP A 100 -11.29 -2.56 9.78
N VAL A 101 -10.60 -3.68 9.71
CA VAL A 101 -9.32 -3.81 9.02
C VAL A 101 -9.37 -4.99 8.07
N TYR A 102 -8.94 -4.79 6.84
CA TYR A 102 -8.69 -5.83 5.86
C TYR A 102 -7.22 -5.81 5.47
N ILE A 103 -6.59 -6.96 5.41
CA ILE A 103 -5.19 -7.10 4.97
C ILE A 103 -5.15 -7.98 3.74
N VAL A 104 -4.69 -7.43 2.63
CA VAL A 104 -4.46 -8.14 1.37
C VAL A 104 -3.01 -8.58 1.33
N ARG A 105 -2.76 -9.75 0.76
CA ARG A 105 -1.42 -10.35 0.67
C ARG A 105 -0.60 -9.72 -0.45
N GLY A 106 0.63 -9.39 -0.12
CA GLY A 106 1.59 -8.80 -1.03
C GLY A 106 2.54 -9.81 -1.69
N THR A 107 3.69 -9.31 -2.10
CA THR A 107 4.70 -10.04 -2.87
C THR A 107 5.56 -10.90 -1.97
N GLN A 108 5.63 -12.20 -2.21
CA GLN A 108 6.42 -13.14 -1.40
C GLN A 108 7.90 -12.73 -1.24
N ALA A 109 8.41 -11.94 -2.17
CA ALA A 109 9.78 -11.44 -2.12
C ALA A 109 10.03 -10.47 -0.96
N HIS A 110 8.99 -9.78 -0.49
CA HIS A 110 9.02 -8.81 0.60
C HIS A 110 8.50 -9.42 1.91
N VAL A 111 7.39 -10.14 1.84
CA VAL A 111 6.63 -10.57 3.02
C VAL A 111 6.75 -12.06 3.34
N GLY A 112 7.69 -12.73 2.71
CA GLY A 112 7.96 -14.14 2.93
C GLY A 112 7.03 -15.09 2.21
N LYS A 113 7.32 -16.39 2.35
CA LYS A 113 6.60 -17.46 1.65
C LYS A 113 5.12 -17.47 2.03
N SER A 114 4.25 -17.56 1.01
CA SER A 114 2.79 -17.53 1.17
C SER A 114 2.27 -16.26 1.85
N SER A 115 3.02 -15.17 1.74
CA SER A 115 2.72 -13.88 2.40
C SER A 115 2.53 -14.06 3.90
N TRP A 116 3.47 -14.80 4.52
CA TRP A 116 3.43 -15.14 5.94
C TRP A 116 3.30 -13.91 6.84
N LEU A 117 3.99 -12.82 6.52
CA LEU A 117 4.01 -11.62 7.34
C LEU A 117 2.62 -10.99 7.45
N GLU A 118 1.90 -10.84 6.33
CA GLU A 118 0.54 -10.29 6.36
C GLU A 118 -0.43 -11.20 7.10
N GLU A 119 -0.27 -12.51 6.98
CA GLU A 119 -1.10 -13.45 7.73
C GLU A 119 -0.85 -13.34 9.24
N ALA A 120 0.42 -13.20 9.64
CA ALA A 120 0.79 -13.02 11.05
C ALA A 120 0.26 -11.69 11.61
N VAL A 121 0.45 -10.59 10.86
CA VAL A 121 -0.08 -9.26 11.23
C VAL A 121 -1.61 -9.28 11.33
N ALA A 122 -2.29 -9.90 10.35
CA ALA A 122 -3.74 -10.00 10.36
C ALA A 122 -4.27 -10.85 11.53
N ALA A 123 -3.52 -11.86 11.94
CA ALA A 123 -3.91 -12.72 13.07
C ALA A 123 -3.80 -12.00 14.44
N ASP A 124 -2.93 -11.00 14.54
CA ASP A 124 -2.64 -10.27 15.78
C ASP A 124 -3.50 -8.99 15.96
N ILE A 125 -4.18 -8.53 14.91
CA ILE A 125 -4.99 -7.30 14.96
C ILE A 125 -6.43 -7.60 15.37
N ASP A 126 -6.89 -6.95 16.42
CA ASP A 126 -8.31 -6.93 16.79
C ASP A 126 -9.15 -6.23 15.70
N GLY A 127 -10.32 -6.80 15.40
CA GLY A 127 -11.23 -6.22 14.40
C GLY A 127 -10.87 -6.52 12.94
N VAL A 128 -9.84 -7.36 12.69
CA VAL A 128 -9.53 -7.79 11.33
C VAL A 128 -10.68 -8.62 10.74
N LYS A 129 -10.99 -8.35 9.48
CA LYS A 129 -11.99 -9.11 8.71
C LYS A 129 -11.31 -10.25 7.96
N ARG A 130 -11.63 -11.46 8.37
CA ARG A 130 -11.02 -12.70 7.88
C ARG A 130 -11.64 -13.17 6.57
N ASP A 131 -10.84 -13.85 5.75
CA ASP A 131 -11.37 -14.63 4.63
C ASP A 131 -11.94 -15.97 5.15
N GLU A 132 -13.20 -15.93 5.57
CA GLU A 132 -13.90 -17.09 6.11
C GLU A 132 -13.94 -18.26 5.12
N LYS A 133 -14.01 -17.98 3.83
CA LYS A 133 -14.06 -18.99 2.78
C LYS A 133 -12.76 -19.79 2.70
N ARG A 134 -11.62 -19.16 2.98
CA ARG A 134 -10.29 -19.79 2.96
C ARG A 134 -9.76 -20.13 4.35
N GLY A 135 -10.42 -19.64 5.40
CA GLY A 135 -9.98 -19.84 6.79
C GLY A 135 -8.68 -19.10 7.11
N THR A 136 -8.40 -17.97 6.45
CA THR A 136 -7.20 -17.16 6.66
C THR A 136 -7.55 -15.79 7.25
N ALA A 137 -6.61 -15.20 7.99
CA ALA A 137 -6.81 -13.87 8.55
C ALA A 137 -6.63 -12.78 7.47
N SER A 138 -5.76 -13.01 6.49
CA SER A 138 -5.50 -12.12 5.35
C SER A 138 -6.13 -12.64 4.06
N TRP A 139 -6.27 -11.75 3.07
CA TRP A 139 -6.95 -12.00 1.81
C TRP A 139 -5.96 -12.06 0.64
N TRP A 140 -6.11 -13.03 -0.24
CA TRP A 140 -5.43 -12.97 -1.54
C TRP A 140 -6.07 -11.95 -2.48
N HIS A 141 -7.37 -11.83 -2.39
CA HIS A 141 -8.18 -11.00 -3.26
C HIS A 141 -9.53 -10.73 -2.58
N ILE A 142 -9.87 -9.47 -2.42
CA ILE A 142 -11.17 -9.06 -1.89
C ILE A 142 -12.10 -8.80 -3.08
N GLN A 143 -13.15 -9.57 -3.18
CA GLN A 143 -14.25 -9.35 -4.11
C GLN A 143 -15.56 -9.34 -3.32
N GLY A 144 -16.28 -8.24 -3.36
CA GLY A 144 -17.49 -8.10 -2.55
C GLY A 144 -18.24 -6.81 -2.78
N MET A 145 -19.15 -6.55 -1.88
CA MET A 145 -19.97 -5.34 -1.86
C MET A 145 -19.65 -4.52 -0.61
N ILE A 146 -19.45 -3.21 -0.78
CA ILE A 146 -19.39 -2.23 0.31
C ILE A 146 -20.47 -1.20 0.02
N GLU A 147 -21.53 -1.14 0.87
CA GLU A 147 -22.64 -0.19 0.77
C GLU A 147 -23.29 -0.14 -0.64
N GLY A 148 -23.28 -1.17 -1.41
CA GLY A 148 -23.82 -1.19 -2.77
C GLY A 148 -22.78 -1.07 -3.88
N ILE A 149 -21.53 -0.73 -3.58
CA ILE A 149 -20.42 -0.65 -4.50
C ILE A 149 -19.75 -2.03 -4.61
N ARG A 150 -19.67 -2.58 -5.82
CA ARG A 150 -18.88 -3.80 -6.08
C ARG A 150 -17.41 -3.45 -6.13
N VAL A 151 -16.63 -4.06 -5.25
CA VAL A 151 -15.19 -3.83 -5.14
C VAL A 151 -14.39 -5.06 -5.55
N ASP A 152 -13.22 -4.80 -6.14
CA ASP A 152 -12.23 -5.81 -6.51
C ASP A 152 -10.83 -5.30 -6.13
N ILE A 153 -10.26 -5.85 -5.05
CA ILE A 153 -9.00 -5.37 -4.48
C ILE A 153 -7.99 -6.50 -4.42
N ALA A 154 -6.83 -6.30 -5.05
CA ALA A 154 -5.72 -7.23 -5.05
C ALA A 154 -4.41 -6.46 -5.25
N HIS A 155 -3.33 -6.94 -4.64
CA HIS A 155 -2.07 -6.20 -4.59
C HIS A 155 -1.44 -5.94 -5.96
N HIS A 156 -1.32 -6.96 -6.81
CA HIS A 156 -0.52 -6.83 -8.03
C HIS A 156 -1.24 -6.06 -9.13
N ALA A 157 -0.55 -5.03 -9.66
CA ALA A 157 -0.98 -4.24 -10.81
C ALA A 157 -0.17 -4.57 -12.08
N SER A 158 -0.76 -4.34 -13.23
CA SER A 158 -0.02 -4.32 -14.49
C SER A 158 0.86 -3.07 -14.59
N MET A 159 2.15 -3.24 -14.85
CA MET A 159 3.07 -2.11 -15.00
C MET A 159 2.99 -1.50 -16.40
N GLY A 160 2.97 -0.17 -16.48
CA GLY A 160 3.30 0.55 -17.70
C GLY A 160 4.82 0.51 -17.93
N GLY A 161 5.23 0.14 -19.14
CA GLY A 161 6.67 -0.01 -19.46
C GLY A 161 7.45 1.30 -19.54
N GLN A 162 6.77 2.46 -19.53
CA GLN A 162 7.38 3.78 -19.72
C GLN A 162 6.77 4.81 -18.76
N PRO A 163 7.54 5.81 -18.29
CA PRO A 163 7.06 6.84 -17.36
C PRO A 163 5.80 7.60 -17.87
N TRP A 164 5.72 7.83 -19.18
CA TRP A 164 4.56 8.50 -19.81
C TRP A 164 3.37 7.58 -20.01
N SER A 165 3.52 6.26 -19.92
CA SER A 165 2.42 5.28 -20.06
C SER A 165 1.77 4.93 -18.72
N LYS A 166 2.12 5.61 -17.63
CA LYS A 166 1.57 5.40 -16.28
C LYS A 166 0.04 5.42 -16.26
N TYR A 167 -0.55 6.48 -16.83
CA TYR A 167 -2.01 6.61 -16.91
C TYR A 167 -2.63 5.65 -17.94
N SER A 168 -1.91 5.35 -19.01
CA SER A 168 -2.36 4.35 -19.99
C SER A 168 -2.42 2.95 -19.37
N ALA A 169 -1.51 2.61 -18.47
CA ALA A 169 -1.50 1.31 -17.80
C ALA A 169 -2.76 1.08 -16.96
N VAL A 170 -3.16 2.07 -16.16
CA VAL A 170 -4.36 1.97 -15.33
C VAL A 170 -5.62 1.91 -16.18
N THR A 171 -5.73 2.76 -17.23
CA THR A 171 -6.87 2.77 -18.16
C THR A 171 -6.95 1.46 -18.95
N ASN A 172 -5.83 0.93 -19.42
CA ASN A 172 -5.80 -0.36 -20.12
C ASN A 172 -6.20 -1.53 -19.19
N SER A 173 -5.85 -1.46 -17.91
CA SER A 173 -6.28 -2.47 -16.92
C SER A 173 -7.79 -2.39 -16.67
N ALA A 174 -8.36 -1.19 -16.57
CA ALA A 174 -9.79 -0.97 -16.46
C ALA A 174 -10.55 -1.49 -17.71
N ALA A 175 -10.07 -1.16 -18.91
CA ALA A 175 -10.64 -1.62 -20.16
C ALA A 175 -10.58 -3.16 -20.29
N ARG A 176 -9.46 -3.77 -19.95
CA ARG A 176 -9.28 -5.23 -19.97
C ARG A 176 -10.25 -5.91 -19.01
N MET A 177 -10.36 -5.40 -17.77
CA MET A 177 -11.30 -5.95 -16.79
C MET A 177 -12.74 -5.80 -17.25
N THR A 178 -13.14 -4.63 -17.74
CA THR A 178 -14.46 -4.39 -18.33
C THR A 178 -14.77 -5.38 -19.45
N TRP A 179 -13.81 -5.61 -20.36
CA TRP A 179 -13.98 -6.55 -21.46
C TRP A 179 -14.09 -8.01 -20.99
N GLN A 180 -13.30 -8.44 -20.00
CA GLN A 180 -13.40 -9.77 -19.42
C GLN A 180 -14.81 -10.04 -18.89
N TYR A 181 -15.35 -9.12 -18.08
CA TYR A 181 -16.70 -9.27 -17.55
C TYR A 181 -17.80 -9.19 -18.63
N ALA A 182 -17.58 -8.43 -19.70
CA ALA A 182 -18.54 -8.34 -20.82
C ALA A 182 -18.73 -9.67 -21.58
N ILE A 183 -17.68 -10.52 -21.61
CA ILE A 183 -17.77 -11.86 -22.22
C ILE A 183 -18.29 -12.94 -21.28
N GLU A 184 -18.24 -12.71 -19.98
CA GLU A 184 -18.74 -13.61 -18.94
C GLU A 184 -20.22 -13.30 -18.66
N LYS A 185 -21.12 -14.05 -19.31
CA LYS A 185 -22.56 -13.83 -19.15
C LYS A 185 -23.04 -14.00 -17.70
N GLY A 186 -23.77 -13.02 -17.21
CA GLY A 186 -24.45 -13.07 -15.90
C GLY A 186 -23.60 -12.60 -14.73
N ILE A 187 -22.36 -12.15 -14.97
CA ILE A 187 -21.49 -11.57 -13.93
C ILE A 187 -21.37 -10.07 -14.17
N GLN A 188 -21.65 -9.27 -13.15
CA GLN A 188 -21.48 -7.82 -13.21
C GLN A 188 -20.04 -7.42 -12.90
N PRO A 189 -19.44 -6.48 -13.63
CA PRO A 189 -18.11 -5.98 -13.33
C PRO A 189 -18.09 -5.27 -11.97
N PRO A 190 -16.91 -5.17 -11.32
CA PRO A 190 -16.76 -4.28 -10.18
C PRO A 190 -16.94 -2.82 -10.61
N ASP A 191 -17.53 -2.03 -9.72
CA ASP A 191 -17.62 -0.58 -9.90
C ASP A 191 -16.25 0.08 -9.63
N LEU A 192 -15.55 -0.45 -8.62
CA LEU A 192 -14.23 0.01 -8.20
C LEU A 192 -13.24 -1.16 -8.10
N ALA A 193 -12.14 -1.07 -8.82
CA ALA A 193 -11.01 -1.99 -8.72
C ALA A 193 -9.76 -1.26 -8.20
N ILE A 194 -9.07 -1.83 -7.21
CA ILE A 194 -7.88 -1.24 -6.60
C ILE A 194 -6.70 -2.21 -6.74
N ARG A 195 -5.54 -1.66 -7.12
CA ARG A 195 -4.28 -2.39 -7.26
C ARG A 195 -3.12 -1.55 -6.70
N ALA A 196 -2.05 -2.21 -6.30
CA ALA A 196 -0.85 -1.63 -5.71
C ALA A 196 0.45 -2.06 -6.40
N HIS A 197 1.52 -2.29 -5.67
CA HIS A 197 2.81 -2.85 -6.12
C HIS A 197 3.67 -1.95 -7.03
N ASN A 198 3.07 -1.04 -7.76
CA ASN A 198 3.81 -0.17 -8.69
C ASN A 198 4.39 1.08 -8.04
N HIS A 199 4.05 1.34 -6.78
CA HIS A 199 4.43 2.53 -6.02
C HIS A 199 4.05 3.85 -6.70
N GLN A 200 3.06 3.82 -7.60
CA GLN A 200 2.63 4.99 -8.35
C GLN A 200 1.11 5.04 -8.40
N LYS A 201 0.58 6.18 -8.02
CA LYS A 201 -0.86 6.41 -8.11
C LYS A 201 -1.33 6.49 -9.56
N GLY A 202 -2.53 6.01 -9.80
CA GLY A 202 -3.22 6.14 -11.09
C GLY A 202 -4.72 5.99 -10.91
N ASP A 203 -5.47 6.62 -11.78
CA ASP A 203 -6.93 6.56 -11.80
C ASP A 203 -7.39 6.53 -13.26
N SER A 204 -8.21 5.55 -13.64
CA SER A 204 -8.76 5.43 -14.98
C SER A 204 -9.89 6.44 -15.25
N GLY A 205 -10.40 7.11 -14.20
CA GLY A 205 -11.60 7.93 -14.30
C GLY A 205 -12.88 7.13 -14.53
N ASP A 206 -13.95 7.83 -14.86
CA ASP A 206 -15.32 7.29 -14.94
C ASP A 206 -15.74 6.94 -16.37
N ASN A 207 -14.81 6.88 -17.33
CA ASN A 207 -15.12 6.64 -18.74
C ASN A 207 -15.40 5.16 -19.08
N LEU A 208 -15.20 4.27 -18.14
CA LEU A 208 -15.40 2.82 -18.27
C LEU A 208 -16.30 2.31 -17.13
N PRO A 209 -17.02 1.19 -17.33
CA PRO A 209 -17.82 0.59 -16.25
C PRO A 209 -17.01 0.24 -14.99
N VAL A 210 -15.72 -0.08 -15.15
CA VAL A 210 -14.80 -0.33 -14.03
C VAL A 210 -13.92 0.90 -13.84
N ARG A 211 -13.98 1.54 -12.69
CA ARG A 211 -12.96 2.51 -12.28
C ARG A 211 -11.79 1.78 -11.62
N MET A 212 -10.64 1.79 -12.28
CA MET A 212 -9.41 1.18 -11.78
C MET A 212 -8.55 2.24 -11.11
N ILE A 213 -8.10 1.95 -9.89
CA ILE A 213 -7.19 2.82 -9.14
C ILE A 213 -5.92 2.06 -8.79
N TYR A 214 -4.77 2.69 -9.06
CA TYR A 214 -3.47 2.24 -8.59
C TYR A 214 -3.06 3.07 -7.38
N LEU A 215 -2.54 2.40 -6.35
CA LEU A 215 -2.20 3.02 -5.08
C LEU A 215 -0.81 3.65 -5.09
N PRO A 216 -0.64 4.75 -4.34
CA PRO A 216 0.67 5.22 -3.91
C PRO A 216 1.25 4.27 -2.86
N CYS A 217 2.48 4.50 -2.43
CA CYS A 217 3.17 3.69 -1.44
C CYS A 217 3.67 4.54 -0.26
N TRP A 218 4.34 3.87 0.70
CA TRP A 218 5.02 4.50 1.82
C TRP A 218 6.53 4.17 1.84
N SER A 219 7.09 3.91 0.66
CA SER A 219 8.50 3.62 0.47
C SER A 219 9.14 4.58 -0.55
N LEU A 220 10.31 5.08 -0.23
CA LEU A 220 11.15 5.83 -1.16
C LEU A 220 11.85 4.87 -2.13
N ILE A 221 12.62 5.42 -3.09
CA ILE A 221 13.36 4.62 -4.05
C ILE A 221 14.40 3.77 -3.31
N THR A 222 14.33 2.46 -3.52
CA THR A 222 15.31 1.49 -3.01
C THR A 222 16.59 1.48 -3.86
N GLU A 223 17.66 0.87 -3.34
CA GLU A 223 18.89 0.61 -4.10
C GLU A 223 18.59 -0.09 -5.44
N TYR A 224 17.69 -1.07 -5.42
CA TYR A 224 17.25 -1.75 -6.64
C TYR A 224 16.64 -0.78 -7.66
N GLY A 225 15.83 0.16 -7.23
CA GLY A 225 15.24 1.19 -8.08
C GLY A 225 16.32 2.08 -8.73
N TYR A 226 17.30 2.51 -7.96
CA TYR A 226 18.45 3.26 -8.49
C TYR A 226 19.25 2.46 -9.49
N ARG A 227 19.62 1.23 -9.15
CA ARG A 227 20.42 0.35 -10.00
C ARG A 227 19.74 0.02 -11.33
N THR A 228 18.43 -0.04 -11.35
CA THR A 228 17.66 -0.32 -12.58
C THR A 228 17.30 0.92 -13.38
N GLY A 229 17.82 2.10 -13.01
CA GLY A 229 17.57 3.36 -13.71
C GLY A 229 16.13 3.87 -13.53
N ARG A 230 15.44 3.44 -12.47
CA ARG A 230 14.08 3.89 -12.14
C ARG A 230 14.03 5.17 -11.32
N GLU A 231 15.15 5.83 -11.12
CA GLU A 231 15.22 7.10 -10.37
C GLU A 231 14.35 8.21 -10.96
N ASN A 232 13.99 8.11 -12.25
CA ASN A 232 13.06 9.01 -12.90
C ASN A 232 11.59 8.64 -12.66
N SER A 233 11.31 7.43 -12.19
CA SER A 233 9.99 6.96 -11.78
C SER A 233 9.85 7.07 -10.26
N ARG A 234 9.80 8.30 -9.75
CA ARG A 234 9.66 8.52 -8.30
C ARG A 234 8.37 7.90 -7.79
N PRO A 235 8.42 7.20 -6.64
CA PRO A 235 7.21 6.71 -6.01
C PRO A 235 6.31 7.88 -5.60
N ASP A 236 5.01 7.71 -5.69
CA ASP A 236 4.04 8.61 -5.09
C ASP A 236 3.86 8.18 -3.62
N ILE A 237 4.16 9.07 -2.68
CA ILE A 237 4.03 8.76 -1.24
C ILE A 237 2.67 9.19 -0.75
N GLY A 238 1.94 8.28 -0.11
CA GLY A 238 0.62 8.59 0.42
C GLY A 238 -0.33 7.41 0.47
N MET A 239 -1.63 7.71 0.47
CA MET A 239 -2.70 6.74 0.52
C MET A 239 -3.93 7.19 -0.26
N LEU A 240 -4.89 6.29 -0.45
CA LEU A 240 -6.17 6.56 -1.06
C LEU A 240 -7.26 6.64 0.02
N LEU A 241 -8.09 7.66 -0.05
CA LEU A 241 -9.38 7.70 0.63
C LEU A 241 -10.47 7.37 -0.39
N VAL A 242 -11.45 6.59 0.02
CA VAL A 242 -12.68 6.38 -0.76
C VAL A 242 -13.85 6.69 0.18
N MET A 243 -14.54 7.77 -0.10
CA MET A 243 -15.78 8.10 0.56
C MET A 243 -16.92 7.36 -0.15
N ILE A 244 -17.74 6.63 0.58
CA ILE A 244 -18.87 5.88 0.03
C ILE A 244 -20.14 6.38 0.70
N ASP A 245 -21.15 6.71 -0.12
CA ASP A 245 -22.49 7.11 0.32
C ASP A 245 -23.52 6.44 -0.59
N GLY A 246 -24.13 5.38 -0.10
CA GLY A 246 -25.02 4.52 -0.87
C GLY A 246 -24.31 3.90 -2.08
N ASP A 247 -24.84 4.17 -3.26
CA ASP A 247 -24.31 3.66 -4.55
C ASP A 247 -23.24 4.56 -5.21
N ARG A 248 -22.75 5.56 -4.46
CA ARG A 248 -21.75 6.51 -4.94
C ARG A 248 -20.45 6.37 -4.18
N PHE A 249 -19.34 6.59 -4.86
CA PHE A 249 -18.03 6.65 -4.23
C PHE A 249 -17.16 7.75 -4.85
N GLU A 250 -16.37 8.39 -3.99
CA GLU A 250 -15.41 9.42 -4.38
C GLU A 250 -14.02 9.05 -3.89
N PRO A 251 -13.08 8.75 -4.80
CA PRO A 251 -11.69 8.52 -4.46
C PRO A 251 -10.92 9.84 -4.35
N GLU A 252 -10.14 9.99 -3.29
CA GLU A 252 -9.23 11.10 -3.06
C GLU A 252 -7.85 10.59 -2.69
N PHE A 253 -6.80 11.07 -3.36
CA PHE A 253 -5.43 10.73 -2.99
C PHE A 253 -4.85 11.75 -2.00
N LEU A 254 -4.42 11.28 -0.84
CA LEU A 254 -3.55 12.04 0.05
C LEU A 254 -2.10 11.81 -0.37
N ILE A 255 -1.48 12.80 -1.03
CA ILE A 255 -0.12 12.68 -1.55
C ILE A 255 0.82 13.66 -0.86
N TYR A 256 1.96 13.14 -0.41
CA TYR A 256 3.04 13.87 0.21
C TYR A 256 4.26 13.94 -0.71
N ARG A 257 4.91 15.08 -0.74
CA ARG A 257 6.11 15.28 -1.56
C ARG A 257 7.25 15.76 -0.68
N PRO A 258 8.38 15.05 -0.64
CA PRO A 258 9.53 15.56 0.11
C PRO A 258 10.03 16.85 -0.53
N THR A 259 10.29 17.85 0.30
CA THR A 259 11.01 19.04 -0.10
C THR A 259 12.49 18.68 -0.24
N SER A 260 12.94 18.31 -1.42
CA SER A 260 14.37 18.09 -1.68
C SER A 260 14.87 19.12 -2.67
N GLU A 261 15.83 19.93 -2.28
CA GLU A 261 16.67 20.63 -3.23
C GLU A 261 17.50 19.60 -3.98
N ARG A 262 17.31 19.48 -5.29
CA ARG A 262 18.23 18.72 -6.13
C ARG A 262 19.57 19.44 -6.10
N ARG A 263 20.55 18.86 -5.40
CA ARG A 263 21.95 19.27 -5.61
C ARG A 263 22.40 18.74 -6.97
N VAL A 264 22.48 19.62 -7.94
CA VAL A 264 23.12 19.31 -9.23
C VAL A 264 24.63 19.38 -8.99
N TRP A 265 25.29 18.23 -9.12
CA TRP A 265 26.76 18.19 -9.15
C TRP A 265 27.20 18.73 -10.49
N SER A 266 27.87 19.89 -10.51
CA SER A 266 28.62 20.34 -11.67
C SER A 266 30.04 19.81 -11.56
N VAL A 267 30.46 19.02 -12.54
CA VAL A 267 31.87 18.67 -12.71
C VAL A 267 32.45 19.67 -13.72
N SER A 268 33.38 20.49 -13.28
CA SER A 268 34.21 21.27 -14.20
C SER A 268 35.21 20.30 -14.82
N LEU A 269 35.09 20.07 -16.12
CA LEU A 269 36.09 19.32 -16.93
C LEU A 269 37.26 20.23 -17.22
#